data_3e8fef67e853c304ba9c95d8d277d7c3
#
_entry.id   3e8fef67e853c304ba9c95d8d277d7c3
#
_cell.length_a   1.000
_cell.length_b   1.000
_cell.length_c   1.000
_cell.angle_alpha   90.00
_cell.angle_beta   90.00
_cell.angle_gamma   90.00
#
_symmetry.space_group_name_H-M   'P 1'
#
loop_
_entity.id
_entity.type
_entity.pdbx_description
1 polymer ?
#
loop_
_entity_poly.entity_id
_entity_poly.type
_entity_poly.pdbx_seq_one_letter_code
_entity_poly.pdbx_strand_id
1 'polypeptide(L)'
;MPILVPIIVLTSQLVIAVADDVPQFNIERGCRIDSASAFDPNAGVSATIKRCVDDEQQAKDQLQTQWSGFANSDRVMCTSVTVGEKSDESSTPPSYVELLTCLQDQQLARKLQNE
;
A
#
# COMPACT_ATOMS: atom_id res chain seq x y z
N MET A 1 10.73 46.90 -33.00
CA MET A 1 10.71 46.48 -31.60
C MET A 1 10.59 44.98 -31.50
N PRO A 2 11.57 44.30 -30.93
CA PRO A 2 11.44 42.83 -30.76
C PRO A 2 10.38 42.57 -29.69
N ILE A 3 9.38 41.80 -30.05
CA ILE A 3 8.38 41.31 -29.11
C ILE A 3 8.98 40.08 -28.47
N LEU A 4 9.42 40.20 -27.22
CA LEU A 4 9.81 39.05 -26.40
C LEU A 4 8.55 38.32 -25.95
N VAL A 5 8.24 37.24 -26.65
CA VAL A 5 7.20 36.31 -26.21
C VAL A 5 7.78 35.48 -25.09
N PRO A 6 7.24 35.55 -23.85
CA PRO A 6 7.70 34.64 -22.82
C PRO A 6 7.30 33.22 -23.20
N ILE A 7 8.29 32.38 -23.43
CA ILE A 7 8.06 30.94 -23.56
C ILE A 7 7.71 30.45 -22.16
N ILE A 8 6.42 30.27 -21.91
CA ILE A 8 5.95 29.58 -20.71
C ILE A 8 6.28 28.09 -20.93
N VAL A 9 7.41 27.67 -20.39
CA VAL A 9 7.71 26.25 -20.29
C VAL A 9 6.77 25.67 -19.23
N LEU A 10 5.66 25.11 -19.68
CA LEU A 10 4.84 24.25 -18.84
C LEU A 10 5.65 22.98 -18.57
N THR A 11 6.42 22.99 -17.49
CA THR A 11 6.94 21.76 -16.93
C THR A 11 5.77 20.99 -16.34
N SER A 12 5.24 20.05 -17.10
CA SER A 12 4.31 19.06 -16.54
C SER A 12 5.10 18.25 -15.50
N GLN A 13 4.92 18.62 -14.26
CA GLN A 13 5.41 17.82 -13.15
C GLN A 13 4.54 16.56 -13.10
N LEU A 14 5.09 15.46 -13.59
CA LEU A 14 4.56 14.14 -13.28
C LEU A 14 4.72 13.93 -11.77
N VAL A 15 3.71 14.32 -11.01
CA VAL A 15 3.64 13.98 -9.60
C VAL A 15 3.35 12.48 -9.53
N ILE A 16 4.41 11.67 -9.35
CA ILE A 16 4.25 10.28 -8.96
C ILE A 16 3.90 10.31 -7.47
N ALA A 17 2.63 10.60 -7.16
CA ALA A 17 2.12 10.75 -5.79
C ALA A 17 2.18 9.45 -4.99
N VAL A 18 2.43 8.30 -5.64
CA VAL A 18 2.38 6.95 -5.06
C VAL A 18 3.55 6.67 -4.11
N ALA A 19 4.69 7.41 -4.22
CA ALA A 19 5.88 7.14 -3.42
C ALA A 19 5.97 7.97 -2.13
N ASP A 20 5.21 9.06 -2.02
CA ASP A 20 5.36 10.02 -0.93
C ASP A 20 4.51 9.68 0.29
N ASP A 21 3.36 9.06 0.09
CA ASP A 21 2.40 8.75 1.15
C ASP A 21 1.97 7.29 1.13
N VAL A 22 1.61 6.79 2.32
CA VAL A 22 0.96 5.48 2.47
C VAL A 22 -0.34 5.48 1.66
N PRO A 23 -0.58 4.48 0.80
CA PRO A 23 -1.80 4.42 0.02
C PRO A 23 -3.04 4.24 0.90
N GLN A 24 -4.20 4.66 0.41
CA GLN A 24 -5.46 4.53 1.12
C GLN A 24 -6.21 3.29 0.64
N PHE A 25 -6.38 2.32 1.54
CA PHE A 25 -7.19 1.12 1.29
C PHE A 25 -8.46 1.16 2.13
N ASN A 26 -9.53 0.59 1.63
CA ASN A 26 -10.76 0.42 2.40
C ASN A 26 -10.65 -0.84 3.27
N ILE A 27 -10.26 -0.66 4.54
CA ILE A 27 -10.01 -1.75 5.48
C ILE A 27 -11.27 -2.59 5.72
N GLU A 28 -12.39 -1.95 5.99
CA GLU A 28 -13.64 -2.66 6.29
C GLU A 28 -14.11 -3.52 5.13
N ARG A 29 -14.11 -2.95 3.92
CA ARG A 29 -14.52 -3.69 2.72
C ARG A 29 -13.58 -4.87 2.47
N GLY A 30 -12.28 -4.64 2.57
CA GLY A 30 -11.28 -5.68 2.39
C GLY A 30 -11.47 -6.82 3.39
N CYS A 31 -11.67 -6.49 4.66
CA CYS A 31 -11.88 -7.47 5.72
C CYS A 31 -13.18 -8.25 5.55
N ARG A 32 -14.24 -7.63 5.04
CA ARG A 32 -15.50 -8.35 4.76
C ARG A 32 -15.32 -9.38 3.64
N ILE A 33 -14.59 -9.02 2.59
CA ILE A 33 -14.33 -9.91 1.46
C ILE A 33 -13.44 -11.07 1.90
N ASP A 34 -12.34 -10.80 2.62
CA ASP A 34 -11.42 -11.82 3.12
C ASP A 34 -12.09 -12.74 4.14
N SER A 35 -12.91 -12.21 5.02
CA SER A 35 -13.60 -12.99 6.04
C SER A 35 -14.63 -13.94 5.47
N ALA A 36 -15.18 -13.65 4.30
CA ALA A 36 -16.08 -14.56 3.60
C ALA A 36 -15.39 -15.87 3.19
N SER A 37 -14.07 -15.81 2.92
CA SER A 37 -13.28 -17.00 2.54
C SER A 37 -12.55 -17.63 3.72
N ALA A 38 -12.35 -16.90 4.83
CA ALA A 38 -11.60 -17.35 6.01
C ALA A 38 -12.49 -17.46 7.26
N PHE A 39 -13.75 -17.78 7.07
CA PHE A 39 -14.74 -17.88 8.14
C PHE A 39 -14.38 -18.97 9.15
N ASP A 40 -14.29 -18.56 10.42
CA ASP A 40 -14.13 -19.47 11.54
C ASP A 40 -15.50 -19.67 12.21
N PRO A 41 -16.13 -20.86 12.11
CA PRO A 41 -17.45 -21.09 12.68
C PRO A 41 -17.47 -21.00 14.22
N ASN A 42 -16.33 -21.16 14.89
CA ASN A 42 -16.24 -21.06 16.35
C ASN A 42 -16.16 -19.63 16.84
N ALA A 43 -15.58 -18.72 16.07
CA ALA A 43 -15.41 -17.31 16.44
C ALA A 43 -16.55 -16.42 15.95
N GLY A 44 -17.28 -16.83 14.89
CA GLY A 44 -18.31 -16.03 14.25
C GLY A 44 -17.76 -15.00 13.27
N VAL A 45 -18.60 -14.54 12.36
CA VAL A 45 -18.23 -13.60 11.28
C VAL A 45 -17.77 -12.26 11.85
N SER A 46 -18.49 -11.72 12.83
CA SER A 46 -18.18 -10.42 13.43
C SER A 46 -16.81 -10.39 14.11
N ALA A 47 -16.44 -11.45 14.84
CA ALA A 47 -15.14 -11.55 15.49
C ALA A 47 -14.01 -11.70 14.47
N THR A 48 -14.23 -12.43 13.39
CA THR A 48 -13.25 -12.58 12.29
C THR A 48 -13.01 -11.26 11.58
N ILE A 49 -14.07 -10.51 11.26
CA ILE A 49 -13.95 -9.18 10.65
C ILE A 49 -13.22 -8.22 11.58
N LYS A 50 -13.57 -8.20 12.86
CA LYS A 50 -12.93 -7.32 13.85
C LYS A 50 -11.44 -7.58 13.96
N ARG A 51 -11.02 -8.84 14.00
CA ARG A 51 -9.60 -9.21 14.04
C ARG A 51 -8.87 -8.74 12.79
N CYS A 52 -9.47 -8.94 11.61
CA CYS A 52 -8.91 -8.45 10.35
C CYS A 52 -8.76 -6.93 10.36
N VAL A 53 -9.78 -6.19 10.78
CA VAL A 53 -9.75 -4.72 10.86
C VAL A 53 -8.64 -4.26 11.83
N ASP A 54 -8.52 -4.89 13.00
CA ASP A 54 -7.49 -4.57 13.98
C ASP A 54 -6.08 -4.81 13.40
N ASP A 55 -5.85 -5.93 12.74
CA ASP A 55 -4.56 -6.27 12.12
C ASP A 55 -4.21 -5.30 10.99
N GLU A 56 -5.16 -4.96 10.15
CA GLU A 56 -5.00 -4.00 9.05
C GLU A 56 -4.70 -2.60 9.60
N GLN A 57 -5.40 -2.18 10.63
CA GLN A 57 -5.18 -0.86 11.25
C GLN A 57 -3.79 -0.77 11.89
N GLN A 58 -3.34 -1.83 12.56
CA GLN A 58 -1.98 -1.89 13.12
C GLN A 58 -0.92 -1.79 12.03
N ALA A 59 -1.10 -2.53 10.93
CA ALA A 59 -0.18 -2.48 9.80
C ALA A 59 -0.14 -1.08 9.17
N LYS A 60 -1.30 -0.45 9.00
CA LYS A 60 -1.39 0.93 8.51
C LYS A 60 -0.63 1.91 9.41
N ASP A 61 -0.83 1.80 10.72
CA ASP A 61 -0.17 2.67 11.69
C ASP A 61 1.36 2.50 11.65
N GLN A 62 1.85 1.27 11.54
CA GLN A 62 3.28 0.99 11.36
C GLN A 62 3.82 1.56 10.06
N LEU A 63 3.08 1.41 8.97
CA LEU A 63 3.46 1.98 7.67
C LEU A 63 3.59 3.50 7.74
N GLN A 64 2.64 4.18 8.38
CA GLN A 64 2.69 5.63 8.54
C GLN A 64 3.92 6.09 9.32
N THR A 65 4.33 5.32 10.32
CA THR A 65 5.51 5.63 11.14
C THR A 65 6.82 5.34 10.40
N GLN A 66 6.87 4.29 9.60
CA GLN A 66 8.08 3.75 8.98
C GLN A 66 8.23 4.10 7.50
N TRP A 67 7.22 4.72 6.88
CA TRP A 67 7.13 4.90 5.43
C TRP A 67 8.37 5.55 4.83
N SER A 68 8.81 6.64 5.41
CA SER A 68 10.00 7.38 4.94
C SER A 68 11.31 6.61 5.12
N GLY A 69 11.33 5.62 6.00
CA GLY A 69 12.51 4.76 6.24
C GLY A 69 12.68 3.65 5.21
N PHE A 70 11.66 3.34 4.44
CA PHE A 70 11.77 2.38 3.35
C PHE A 70 12.33 3.05 2.09
N ALA A 71 13.11 2.29 1.30
CA ALA A 71 13.63 2.80 0.03
C ALA A 71 12.50 3.15 -0.93
N ASN A 72 12.62 4.26 -1.65
CA ASN A 72 11.59 4.72 -2.58
C ASN A 72 11.22 3.65 -3.62
N SER A 73 12.22 2.96 -4.18
CA SER A 73 12.00 1.88 -5.16
C SER A 73 11.19 0.73 -4.57
N ASP A 74 11.39 0.40 -3.30
CA ASP A 74 10.63 -0.64 -2.61
C ASP A 74 9.19 -0.19 -2.35
N ARG A 75 8.99 1.08 -1.96
CA ARG A 75 7.64 1.64 -1.78
C ARG A 75 6.83 1.58 -3.07
N VAL A 76 7.43 1.97 -4.18
CA VAL A 76 6.79 1.92 -5.50
C VAL A 76 6.47 0.47 -5.89
N MET A 77 7.46 -0.42 -5.79
CA MET A 77 7.30 -1.82 -6.16
C MET A 77 6.25 -2.52 -5.30
N CYS A 78 6.36 -2.42 -3.99
CA CYS A 78 5.44 -3.10 -3.06
C CYS A 78 4.02 -2.56 -3.19
N THR A 79 3.85 -1.25 -3.39
CA THR A 79 2.53 -0.67 -3.64
C THR A 79 1.94 -1.21 -4.94
N SER A 80 2.73 -1.26 -6.01
CA SER A 80 2.29 -1.78 -7.31
C SER A 80 1.89 -3.25 -7.24
N VAL A 81 2.65 -4.08 -6.54
CA VAL A 81 2.33 -5.50 -6.34
C VAL A 81 1.05 -5.67 -5.54
N THR A 82 0.86 -4.86 -4.51
CA THR A 82 -0.30 -4.94 -3.64
C THR A 82 -1.59 -4.48 -4.33
N VAL A 83 -1.50 -3.47 -5.19
CA VAL A 83 -2.66 -2.82 -5.83
C VAL A 83 -2.84 -3.25 -7.28
N GLY A 84 -1.75 -3.41 -8.03
CA GLY A 84 -1.76 -3.43 -9.50
C GLY A 84 -2.50 -4.59 -10.16
N GLU A 85 -2.52 -5.77 -9.55
CA GLU A 85 -3.20 -6.95 -10.10
C GLU A 85 -4.60 -7.14 -9.53
N LYS A 86 -5.06 -6.23 -8.68
CA LYS A 86 -6.29 -6.37 -7.90
C LYS A 86 -7.41 -5.44 -8.36
N SER A 87 -7.35 -5.03 -9.62
CA SER A 87 -8.42 -4.26 -10.26
C SER A 87 -9.59 -5.12 -10.73
N ASP A 88 -9.46 -6.45 -10.65
CA ASP A 88 -10.47 -7.40 -11.06
C ASP A 88 -11.38 -7.75 -9.85
N GLU A 89 -12.70 -7.78 -10.05
CA GLU A 89 -13.67 -8.04 -8.99
C GLU A 89 -13.51 -9.42 -8.30
N SER A 90 -12.82 -10.33 -8.95
CA SER A 90 -12.53 -11.68 -8.42
C SER A 90 -11.24 -11.74 -7.60
N SER A 91 -10.46 -10.67 -7.52
CA SER A 91 -9.17 -10.67 -6.85
C SER A 91 -9.28 -10.23 -5.38
N THR A 92 -8.32 -10.70 -4.58
CA THR A 92 -8.17 -10.31 -3.18
C THR A 92 -7.98 -8.79 -3.08
N PRO A 93 -8.69 -8.09 -2.18
CA PRO A 93 -8.50 -6.64 -2.03
C PRO A 93 -7.12 -6.30 -1.50
N PRO A 94 -6.59 -5.09 -1.80
CA PRO A 94 -5.30 -4.67 -1.30
C PRO A 94 -5.30 -4.59 0.24
N SER A 95 -4.19 -5.00 0.84
CA SER A 95 -4.06 -5.15 2.30
C SER A 95 -2.82 -4.41 2.81
N TYR A 96 -2.96 -3.71 3.93
CA TYR A 96 -1.84 -3.07 4.61
C TYR A 96 -0.87 -4.09 5.20
N VAL A 97 -1.36 -5.24 5.65
CA VAL A 97 -0.50 -6.33 6.14
C VAL A 97 0.40 -6.84 5.01
N GLU A 98 -0.15 -7.05 3.81
CA GLU A 98 0.64 -7.45 2.64
C GLU A 98 1.68 -6.39 2.25
N LEU A 99 1.27 -5.13 2.22
CA LEU A 99 2.17 -4.02 1.89
C LEU A 99 3.32 -3.92 2.88
N LEU A 100 3.03 -3.97 4.17
CA LEU A 100 4.03 -3.93 5.23
C LEU A 100 4.99 -5.12 5.13
N THR A 101 4.46 -6.32 4.92
CA THR A 101 5.27 -7.54 4.78
C THR A 101 6.21 -7.43 3.57
N CYS A 102 5.72 -6.98 2.43
CA CYS A 102 6.55 -6.74 1.23
C CYS A 102 7.70 -5.78 1.54
N LEU A 103 7.42 -4.65 2.17
CA LEU A 103 8.42 -3.64 2.49
C LEU A 103 9.46 -4.14 3.50
N GLN A 104 9.02 -4.86 4.52
CA GLN A 104 9.92 -5.45 5.52
C GLN A 104 10.82 -6.52 4.89
N ASP A 105 10.30 -7.35 4.00
CA ASP A 105 11.07 -8.35 3.27
C ASP A 105 12.13 -7.70 2.37
N GLN A 106 11.79 -6.61 1.67
CA GLN A 106 12.74 -5.87 0.85
C GLN A 106 13.82 -5.20 1.71
N GLN A 107 13.45 -4.64 2.84
CA GLN A 107 14.39 -4.03 3.78
C GLN A 107 15.37 -5.07 4.33
N LEU A 108 14.89 -6.24 4.68
CA LEU A 108 15.74 -7.35 5.13
C LEU A 108 16.69 -7.80 4.03
N ALA A 109 16.21 -7.96 2.81
CA ALA A 109 17.04 -8.34 1.66
C ALA A 109 18.18 -7.34 1.41
N ARG A 110 17.92 -6.05 1.55
CA ARG A 110 18.94 -4.99 1.43
C ARG A 110 20.00 -5.10 2.51
N LYS A 111 19.60 -5.38 3.75
CA LYS A 111 20.54 -5.56 4.87
C LYS A 111 21.46 -6.75 4.63
N LEU A 112 20.93 -7.85 4.13
CA LEU A 112 21.71 -9.07 3.84
C LEU A 112 22.70 -8.86 2.70
N GLN A 113 22.38 -8.02 1.72
CA GLN A 113 23.28 -7.71 0.60
C GLN A 113 24.45 -6.81 1.02
N ASN A 114 24.29 -6.05 2.09
CA ASN A 114 25.32 -5.10 2.56
C ASN A 114 26.25 -5.68 3.63
N GLU A 115 26.09 -6.94 3.99
CA GLU A 115 27.00 -7.64 4.92
C GLU A 115 28.19 -8.29 4.22
#